data_5b07943f13d2e27aaeab6d384b059cd8
#
_entry.id   5b07943f13d2e27aaeab6d384b059cd8
#
_cell.length_a   1.000
_cell.length_b   1.000
_cell.length_c   1.000
_cell.angle_alpha   90.00
_cell.angle_beta   90.00
_cell.angle_gamma   90.00
#
_symmetry.space_group_name_H-M   'P 1'
#
loop_
_entity.id
_entity.type
_entity.pdbx_description
1 polymer ?
#
loop_
_entity_poly.entity_id
_entity_poly.type
_entity_poly.pdbx_seq_one_letter_code
_entity_poly.pdbx_strand_id
1 'polypeptide(L)'
;MDYRKNLNYFKSSDKWYYIGLPIAVIGCGFFVCTLFYWYFIPYQMPIGIILAAVGAGIAFLPYSKCAKEAEIDEAVCAASENYSQEVSSKLSFEKELLKNTEPLTAHGYIYSDDVLMRRGRVDRVCRTSGYSVAKIFCTKYGLVVFDKSFSLTREAEHENMDSYPFAQLDFVSVVDEQFVCKDQSKIKVSYFVIQKDGTDILRLPVKHDVAVDKLCSTVNEMIGKMKNT
;
A
#
# COMPACT_ATOMS: atom_id res chain seq x y z
N MET A 1 -3.42 -10.27 -10.73
CA MET A 1 -2.33 -9.97 -9.74
C MET A 1 -1.43 -11.19 -9.60
N ASP A 2 -0.09 -11.03 -9.58
CA ASP A 2 0.85 -12.15 -9.38
C ASP A 2 1.24 -12.26 -7.89
N TYR A 3 0.46 -13.01 -7.12
CA TYR A 3 0.64 -13.19 -5.68
C TYR A 3 2.02 -13.75 -5.31
N ARG A 4 2.62 -14.60 -6.16
CA ARG A 4 3.91 -15.20 -5.88
C ARG A 4 5.06 -14.21 -5.98
N LYS A 5 5.04 -13.37 -7.02
CA LYS A 5 6.03 -12.29 -7.17
C LYS A 5 5.90 -11.25 -6.06
N ASN A 6 4.65 -10.89 -5.71
CA ASN A 6 4.38 -9.97 -4.62
C ASN A 6 4.86 -10.56 -3.28
N LEU A 7 4.58 -11.82 -2.99
CA LEU A 7 5.05 -12.48 -1.77
C LEU A 7 6.59 -12.47 -1.69
N ASN A 8 7.25 -12.74 -2.82
CA ASN A 8 8.71 -12.67 -2.90
C ASN A 8 9.21 -11.24 -2.64
N TYR A 9 8.52 -10.21 -3.16
CA TYR A 9 8.85 -8.82 -2.87
C TYR A 9 8.80 -8.55 -1.37
N PHE A 10 7.71 -8.85 -0.68
CA PHE A 10 7.57 -8.58 0.76
C PHE A 10 8.50 -9.41 1.64
N LYS A 11 8.85 -10.64 1.25
CA LYS A 11 9.75 -11.54 1.99
C LYS A 11 11.22 -11.35 1.66
N SER A 12 11.56 -10.73 0.52
CA SER A 12 12.95 -10.62 0.10
C SER A 12 13.73 -9.71 1.06
N SER A 13 14.93 -10.16 1.40
CA SER A 13 15.86 -9.41 2.26
C SER A 13 16.95 -8.78 1.43
N ASP A 14 17.29 -7.55 1.73
CA ASP A 14 18.40 -6.84 1.10
C ASP A 14 19.79 -7.41 1.47
N LYS A 15 19.82 -8.34 2.44
CA LYS A 15 21.08 -8.99 2.89
C LYS A 15 21.86 -9.62 1.73
N TRP A 16 21.16 -10.25 0.79
CA TRP A 16 21.80 -10.89 -0.36
C TRP A 16 22.51 -9.90 -1.29
N TYR A 17 21.94 -8.72 -1.44
CA TYR A 17 22.58 -7.64 -2.18
C TYR A 17 23.88 -7.18 -1.50
N TYR A 18 23.83 -6.95 -0.18
CA TYR A 18 25.02 -6.53 0.58
C TYR A 18 26.13 -7.60 0.66
N ILE A 19 25.79 -8.88 0.48
CA ILE A 19 26.77 -9.96 0.42
C ILE A 19 27.28 -10.13 -1.02
N GLY A 20 26.41 -10.19 -1.99
CA GLY A 20 26.75 -10.50 -3.37
C GLY A 20 27.52 -9.38 -4.07
N LEU A 21 27.16 -8.10 -3.80
CA LEU A 21 27.80 -6.97 -4.46
C LEU A 21 29.32 -6.86 -4.14
N PRO A 22 29.78 -6.93 -2.88
CA PRO A 22 31.22 -6.96 -2.60
C PRO A 22 31.96 -8.11 -3.27
N ILE A 23 31.38 -9.31 -3.31
CA ILE A 23 31.98 -10.47 -3.99
C ILE A 23 32.13 -10.18 -5.49
N ALA A 24 31.10 -9.61 -6.12
CA ALA A 24 31.15 -9.23 -7.54
C ALA A 24 32.22 -8.17 -7.81
N VAL A 25 32.32 -7.14 -6.94
CA VAL A 25 33.32 -6.07 -7.05
C VAL A 25 34.73 -6.63 -6.89
N ILE A 26 34.97 -7.53 -5.94
CA ILE A 26 36.26 -8.21 -5.76
C ILE A 26 36.59 -9.03 -7.04
N GLY A 27 35.62 -9.78 -7.57
CA GLY A 27 35.80 -10.54 -8.81
C GLY A 27 36.17 -9.65 -10.01
N CYS A 28 35.49 -8.51 -10.16
CA CYS A 28 35.82 -7.52 -11.19
C CYS A 28 37.24 -6.93 -10.96
N GLY A 29 37.61 -6.67 -9.71
CA GLY A 29 38.95 -6.21 -9.38
C GLY A 29 40.04 -7.19 -9.79
N PHE A 30 39.88 -8.49 -9.53
CA PHE A 30 40.78 -9.54 -10.01
C PHE A 30 40.89 -9.59 -11.52
N PHE A 31 39.75 -9.47 -12.20
CA PHE A 31 39.73 -9.43 -13.66
C PHE A 31 40.50 -8.23 -14.23
N VAL A 32 40.27 -7.02 -13.69
CA VAL A 32 40.95 -5.79 -14.11
C VAL A 32 42.44 -5.88 -13.83
N CYS A 33 42.86 -6.34 -12.63
CA CYS A 33 44.27 -6.54 -12.31
C CYS A 33 44.96 -7.47 -13.29
N THR A 34 44.30 -8.52 -13.77
CA THR A 34 44.87 -9.44 -14.75
C THR A 34 45.13 -8.77 -16.12
N LEU A 35 44.27 -7.82 -16.52
CA LEU A 35 44.50 -7.06 -17.76
C LEU A 35 45.75 -6.17 -17.72
N PHE A 36 46.07 -5.62 -16.56
CA PHE A 36 47.22 -4.74 -16.37
C PHE A 36 48.52 -5.50 -16.02
N TYR A 37 48.40 -6.68 -15.38
CA TYR A 37 49.51 -7.50 -14.90
C TYR A 37 49.53 -8.89 -15.53
N TRP A 38 49.24 -9.01 -16.84
CA TRP A 38 49.17 -10.24 -17.61
C TRP A 38 50.32 -11.25 -17.36
N TYR A 39 51.48 -10.78 -16.88
CA TYR A 39 52.66 -11.60 -16.74
C TYR A 39 52.72 -12.43 -15.45
N PHE A 40 51.89 -12.15 -14.45
CA PHE A 40 52.17 -12.71 -13.13
C PHE A 40 51.32 -13.92 -12.71
N ILE A 41 50.07 -14.04 -13.09
CA ILE A 41 49.23 -15.19 -12.61
C ILE A 41 48.12 -15.54 -13.62
N PRO A 42 48.33 -16.58 -14.47
CA PRO A 42 47.36 -16.95 -15.52
C PRO A 42 46.01 -17.42 -14.98
N TYR A 43 45.92 -17.82 -13.71
CA TYR A 43 44.68 -18.31 -13.11
C TYR A 43 43.80 -17.20 -12.49
N GLN A 44 44.26 -15.96 -12.38
CA GLN A 44 43.48 -14.87 -11.76
C GLN A 44 42.27 -14.45 -12.62
N MET A 45 42.42 -14.49 -13.93
CA MET A 45 41.35 -14.12 -14.86
C MET A 45 40.14 -15.01 -14.72
N PRO A 46 40.21 -16.35 -14.81
CA PRO A 46 39.04 -17.21 -14.62
C PRO A 46 38.46 -17.14 -13.21
N ILE A 47 39.29 -16.99 -12.18
CA ILE A 47 38.81 -16.82 -10.80
C ILE A 47 38.04 -15.51 -10.66
N GLY A 48 38.53 -14.41 -11.22
CA GLY A 48 37.86 -13.11 -11.22
C GLY A 48 36.49 -13.17 -11.91
N ILE A 49 36.41 -13.81 -13.06
CA ILE A 49 35.13 -14.00 -13.80
C ILE A 49 34.13 -14.82 -12.97
N ILE A 50 34.60 -15.94 -12.39
CA ILE A 50 33.73 -16.79 -11.57
C ILE A 50 33.22 -16.04 -10.35
N LEU A 51 34.09 -15.33 -9.61
CA LEU A 51 33.70 -14.54 -8.45
C LEU A 51 32.72 -13.43 -8.82
N ALA A 52 32.95 -12.71 -9.92
CA ALA A 52 32.05 -11.69 -10.40
C ALA A 52 30.68 -12.26 -10.77
N ALA A 53 30.65 -13.39 -11.49
CA ALA A 53 29.40 -14.05 -11.87
C ALA A 53 28.64 -14.61 -10.65
N VAL A 54 29.32 -15.25 -9.71
CA VAL A 54 28.72 -15.76 -8.47
C VAL A 54 28.21 -14.60 -7.60
N GLY A 55 28.99 -13.55 -7.41
CA GLY A 55 28.60 -12.37 -6.64
C GLY A 55 27.38 -11.66 -7.27
N ALA A 56 27.39 -11.48 -8.58
CA ALA A 56 26.24 -10.93 -9.32
C ALA A 56 25.00 -11.83 -9.20
N GLY A 57 25.19 -13.15 -9.32
CA GLY A 57 24.09 -14.12 -9.12
C GLY A 57 23.47 -14.00 -7.71
N ILE A 58 24.29 -13.98 -6.67
CA ILE A 58 23.81 -13.83 -5.28
C ILE A 58 23.09 -12.48 -5.10
N ALA A 59 23.64 -11.39 -5.68
CA ALA A 59 23.06 -10.07 -5.53
C ALA A 59 21.71 -9.91 -6.26
N PHE A 60 21.58 -10.43 -7.48
CA PHE A 60 20.47 -10.07 -8.38
C PHE A 60 19.42 -11.17 -8.60
N LEU A 61 19.77 -12.47 -8.52
CA LEU A 61 18.83 -13.57 -8.72
C LEU A 61 17.61 -13.53 -7.78
N PRO A 62 17.75 -13.21 -6.47
CA PRO A 62 16.59 -13.11 -5.59
C PRO A 62 15.59 -12.04 -6.06
N TYR A 63 16.06 -10.97 -6.70
CA TYR A 63 15.22 -9.85 -7.13
C TYR A 63 14.54 -10.07 -8.48
N SER A 64 15.12 -10.89 -9.35
CA SER A 64 14.50 -11.21 -10.64
C SER A 64 13.15 -11.93 -10.49
N LYS A 65 12.89 -12.53 -9.32
CA LYS A 65 11.64 -13.22 -8.96
C LYS A 65 10.67 -12.37 -8.15
N CYS A 66 11.02 -11.13 -7.84
CA CYS A 66 10.18 -10.20 -7.09
C CYS A 66 9.37 -9.32 -8.05
N ALA A 67 8.19 -8.87 -7.61
CA ALA A 67 7.51 -7.77 -8.26
C ALA A 67 8.32 -6.47 -8.11
N LYS A 68 8.24 -5.60 -9.10
CA LYS A 68 8.79 -4.25 -9.01
C LYS A 68 7.83 -3.36 -8.19
N GLU A 69 8.36 -2.32 -7.57
CA GLU A 69 7.57 -1.36 -6.80
C GLU A 69 6.43 -0.75 -7.62
N ALA A 70 6.75 -0.34 -8.86
CA ALA A 70 5.76 0.19 -9.79
C ALA A 70 4.66 -0.82 -10.17
N GLU A 71 5.00 -2.11 -10.34
CA GLU A 71 4.02 -3.17 -10.64
C GLU A 71 3.03 -3.37 -9.49
N ILE A 72 3.49 -3.20 -8.24
CA ILE A 72 2.62 -3.27 -7.05
C ILE A 72 1.69 -2.08 -7.01
N ASP A 73 2.22 -0.87 -7.20
CA ASP A 73 1.42 0.37 -7.17
C ASP A 73 0.39 0.39 -8.31
N GLU A 74 0.76 -0.04 -9.50
CA GLU A 74 -0.16 -0.18 -10.63
C GLU A 74 -1.28 -1.20 -10.33
N ALA A 75 -0.93 -2.34 -9.72
CA ALA A 75 -1.90 -3.37 -9.37
C ALA A 75 -2.91 -2.89 -8.32
N VAL A 76 -2.48 -2.13 -7.30
CA VAL A 76 -3.40 -1.58 -6.30
C VAL A 76 -4.24 -0.44 -6.86
N CYS A 77 -3.68 0.39 -7.73
CA CYS A 77 -4.40 1.46 -8.40
C CYS A 77 -5.51 0.88 -9.29
N ALA A 78 -5.17 -0.07 -10.16
CA ALA A 78 -6.13 -0.75 -11.02
C ALA A 78 -7.22 -1.47 -10.23
N ALA A 79 -6.88 -2.14 -9.11
CA ALA A 79 -7.86 -2.79 -8.26
C ALA A 79 -8.82 -1.78 -7.60
N SER A 80 -8.31 -0.62 -7.18
CA SER A 80 -9.12 0.46 -6.59
C SER A 80 -10.07 1.08 -7.61
N GLU A 81 -9.59 1.35 -8.83
CA GLU A 81 -10.39 1.90 -9.90
C GLU A 81 -11.50 0.94 -10.34
N ASN A 82 -11.16 -0.35 -10.54
CA ASN A 82 -12.12 -1.38 -10.90
C ASN A 82 -13.22 -1.52 -9.84
N TYR A 83 -12.84 -1.56 -8.56
CA TYR A 83 -13.81 -1.64 -7.47
C TYR A 83 -14.70 -0.39 -7.42
N SER A 84 -14.11 0.80 -7.56
CA SER A 84 -14.87 2.04 -7.59
C SER A 84 -15.90 2.10 -8.73
N GLN A 85 -15.55 1.58 -9.92
CA GLN A 85 -16.45 1.47 -11.06
C GLN A 85 -17.53 0.41 -10.83
N GLU A 86 -17.17 -0.76 -10.31
CA GLU A 86 -18.09 -1.85 -9.98
C GLU A 86 -19.17 -1.38 -8.99
N VAL A 87 -18.77 -0.75 -7.88
CA VAL A 87 -19.69 -0.19 -6.89
C VAL A 87 -20.60 0.85 -7.51
N SER A 88 -20.05 1.73 -8.38
CA SER A 88 -20.87 2.76 -9.03
C SER A 88 -21.95 2.16 -9.95
N SER A 89 -21.67 1.03 -10.60
CA SER A 89 -22.61 0.34 -11.49
C SER A 89 -23.73 -0.40 -10.74
N LYS A 90 -23.50 -0.76 -9.48
CA LYS A 90 -24.46 -1.51 -8.63
C LYS A 90 -25.39 -0.60 -7.82
N LEU A 91 -25.25 0.73 -7.93
CA LEU A 91 -26.04 1.68 -7.14
C LEU A 91 -27.53 1.63 -7.49
N SER A 92 -28.34 1.20 -6.53
CA SER A 92 -29.79 1.23 -6.61
C SER A 92 -30.43 2.46 -5.94
N PHE A 93 -29.65 3.24 -5.18
CA PHE A 93 -30.12 4.36 -4.36
C PHE A 93 -29.67 5.75 -4.86
N GLU A 94 -29.40 5.91 -6.16
CA GLU A 94 -29.00 7.19 -6.76
C GLU A 94 -29.94 8.36 -6.42
N LYS A 95 -31.24 8.08 -6.27
CA LYS A 95 -32.25 9.08 -5.92
C LYS A 95 -32.12 9.62 -4.49
N GLU A 96 -31.43 8.91 -3.62
CA GLU A 96 -31.23 9.27 -2.21
C GLU A 96 -29.91 10.03 -2.00
N LEU A 97 -29.04 10.05 -3.01
CA LEU A 97 -27.77 10.76 -2.92
C LEU A 97 -27.99 12.27 -2.76
N LEU A 98 -27.15 12.88 -1.95
CA LEU A 98 -27.11 14.34 -1.87
C LEU A 98 -26.52 14.91 -3.16
N LYS A 99 -27.32 15.73 -3.86
CA LYS A 99 -26.97 16.28 -5.19
C LYS A 99 -25.65 17.06 -5.25
N ASN A 100 -25.16 17.56 -4.12
CA ASN A 100 -23.98 18.42 -4.06
C ASN A 100 -22.75 17.71 -3.44
N THR A 101 -22.82 16.40 -3.22
CA THR A 101 -21.74 15.63 -2.60
C THR A 101 -21.27 14.56 -3.57
N GLU A 102 -20.06 14.69 -4.05
CA GLU A 102 -19.43 13.66 -4.86
C GLU A 102 -19.03 12.47 -3.97
N PRO A 103 -19.18 11.24 -4.46
CA PRO A 103 -18.73 10.06 -3.74
C PRO A 103 -17.22 10.12 -3.50
N LEU A 104 -16.80 9.86 -2.25
CA LEU A 104 -15.39 9.79 -1.92
C LEU A 104 -14.86 8.37 -2.12
N THR A 105 -13.73 8.25 -2.79
CA THR A 105 -12.97 7.00 -2.83
C THR A 105 -11.81 7.09 -1.85
N ALA A 106 -11.86 6.31 -0.78
CA ALA A 106 -10.78 6.15 0.19
C ALA A 106 -10.00 4.88 -0.15
N HIS A 107 -8.70 4.94 -0.19
CA HIS A 107 -7.87 3.76 -0.44
C HIS A 107 -6.48 3.92 0.17
N GLY A 108 -5.86 2.80 0.56
CA GLY A 108 -4.51 2.81 1.10
C GLY A 108 -4.04 1.47 1.62
N TYR A 109 -2.78 1.43 1.99
CA TYR A 109 -2.19 0.26 2.62
C TYR A 109 -2.71 0.09 4.05
N ILE A 110 -2.97 -1.16 4.44
CA ILE A 110 -3.37 -1.52 5.80
C ILE A 110 -2.12 -1.72 6.64
N TYR A 111 -1.98 -0.96 7.73
CA TYR A 111 -0.87 -1.07 8.66
C TYR A 111 -1.34 -1.80 9.92
N SER A 112 -0.94 -3.06 10.06
CA SER A 112 -1.22 -3.89 11.24
C SER A 112 -0.07 -4.89 11.43
N ASP A 113 -0.02 -5.55 12.58
CA ASP A 113 1.03 -6.53 12.88
C ASP A 113 0.96 -7.79 12.01
N ASP A 114 -0.23 -8.10 11.48
CA ASP A 114 -0.51 -9.31 10.69
C ASP A 114 -0.09 -9.19 9.22
N VAL A 115 0.27 -8.00 8.75
CA VAL A 115 0.66 -7.79 7.36
C VAL A 115 2.18 -7.77 7.20
N LEU A 116 2.63 -8.26 6.05
CA LEU A 116 4.02 -8.12 5.66
C LEU A 116 4.26 -6.67 5.23
N MET A 117 5.35 -6.08 5.72
CA MET A 117 5.73 -4.71 5.38
C MET A 117 7.09 -4.68 4.73
N ARG A 118 7.22 -3.80 3.73
CA ARG A 118 8.49 -3.51 3.11
C ARG A 118 8.57 -2.06 2.68
N ARG A 119 9.74 -1.47 2.94
CA ARG A 119 10.07 -0.16 2.40
C ARG A 119 10.65 -0.29 1.00
N GLY A 120 10.15 0.51 0.07
CA GLY A 120 10.68 0.61 -1.27
C GLY A 120 12.16 1.05 -1.25
N ARG A 121 12.94 0.55 -2.18
CA ARG A 121 14.37 0.85 -2.26
C ARG A 121 14.62 2.21 -2.90
N VAL A 122 13.85 2.52 -3.93
CA VAL A 122 14.03 3.73 -4.74
C VAL A 122 13.25 4.88 -4.13
N ASP A 123 11.97 4.69 -3.92
CA ASP A 123 11.03 5.73 -3.49
C ASP A 123 10.90 5.86 -1.96
N ARG A 124 11.44 4.89 -1.21
CA ARG A 124 11.33 4.82 0.25
C ARG A 124 9.90 4.74 0.80
N VAL A 125 8.92 4.49 -0.06
CA VAL A 125 7.52 4.31 0.35
C VAL A 125 7.38 2.98 1.09
N CYS A 126 6.72 3.01 2.24
CA CYS A 126 6.41 1.79 2.99
C CYS A 126 5.12 1.19 2.45
N ARG A 127 5.22 0.00 1.89
CA ARG A 127 4.11 -0.79 1.38
C ARG A 127 3.82 -1.96 2.29
N THR A 128 2.57 -2.34 2.39
CA THR A 128 2.16 -3.54 3.12
C THR A 128 1.50 -4.56 2.20
N SER A 129 1.41 -5.81 2.64
CA SER A 129 0.74 -6.86 1.88
C SER A 129 -0.79 -6.80 1.96
N GLY A 130 -1.34 -5.91 2.76
CA GLY A 130 -2.77 -5.63 2.86
C GLY A 130 -3.12 -4.29 2.26
N TYR A 131 -4.21 -4.21 1.50
CA TYR A 131 -4.71 -3.00 0.90
C TYR A 131 -6.22 -2.88 1.11
N SER A 132 -6.70 -1.66 1.33
CA SER A 132 -8.12 -1.37 1.48
C SER A 132 -8.54 -0.32 0.47
N VAL A 133 -9.72 -0.49 -0.08
CA VAL A 133 -10.41 0.49 -0.92
C VAL A 133 -11.84 0.60 -0.45
N ALA A 134 -12.35 1.80 -0.33
CA ALA A 134 -13.73 2.04 0.03
C ALA A 134 -14.32 3.15 -0.82
N LYS A 135 -15.62 3.05 -1.09
CA LYS A 135 -16.41 4.10 -1.71
C LYS A 135 -17.49 4.57 -0.77
N ILE A 136 -17.48 5.85 -0.44
CA ILE A 136 -18.33 6.47 0.55
C ILE A 136 -19.34 7.36 -0.18
N PHE A 137 -20.63 7.09 0.05
CA PHE A 137 -21.74 7.86 -0.50
C PHE A 137 -22.45 8.59 0.63
N CYS A 138 -22.66 9.88 0.43
CA CYS A 138 -23.47 10.69 1.33
C CYS A 138 -24.90 10.72 0.82
N THR A 139 -25.82 10.16 1.60
CA THR A 139 -27.27 10.16 1.32
C THR A 139 -27.98 11.20 2.17
N LYS A 140 -29.28 11.35 1.98
CA LYS A 140 -30.10 12.22 2.83
C LYS A 140 -30.22 11.75 4.28
N TYR A 141 -30.00 10.44 4.53
CA TYR A 141 -30.26 9.80 5.81
C TYR A 141 -28.98 9.39 6.55
N GLY A 142 -27.87 9.27 5.84
CA GLY A 142 -26.62 8.77 6.41
C GLY A 142 -25.54 8.54 5.37
N LEU A 143 -24.47 7.90 5.79
CA LEU A 143 -23.40 7.43 4.93
C LEU A 143 -23.65 5.98 4.52
N VAL A 144 -23.41 5.65 3.28
CA VAL A 144 -23.33 4.28 2.78
C VAL A 144 -21.89 4.05 2.34
N VAL A 145 -21.25 3.05 2.93
CA VAL A 145 -19.87 2.72 2.70
C VAL A 145 -19.77 1.32 2.11
N PHE A 146 -19.16 1.23 0.95
CA PHE A 146 -18.73 -0.02 0.36
C PHE A 146 -17.23 -0.12 0.57
N ASP A 147 -16.77 -1.10 1.30
CA ASP A 147 -15.35 -1.32 1.51
C ASP A 147 -14.93 -2.72 1.06
N LYS A 148 -13.72 -2.79 0.54
CA LYS A 148 -13.07 -4.03 0.16
C LYS A 148 -11.63 -4.00 0.64
N SER A 149 -11.27 -5.01 1.41
CA SER A 149 -9.89 -5.27 1.78
C SER A 149 -9.38 -6.51 1.08
N PHE A 150 -8.13 -6.48 0.60
CA PHE A 150 -7.54 -7.60 -0.09
C PHE A 150 -6.05 -7.74 0.19
N SER A 151 -5.55 -8.97 0.00
CA SER A 151 -4.14 -9.27 0.17
C SER A 151 -3.41 -9.22 -1.17
N LEU A 152 -2.22 -8.61 -1.16
CA LEU A 152 -1.34 -8.57 -2.32
C LEU A 152 -0.52 -9.86 -2.49
N THR A 153 -0.51 -10.74 -1.47
CA THR A 153 0.36 -11.92 -1.40
C THR A 153 -0.37 -13.25 -1.45
N ARG A 154 -1.70 -13.22 -1.35
CA ARG A 154 -2.56 -14.41 -1.39
C ARG A 154 -3.93 -14.03 -1.92
N GLU A 155 -4.65 -15.00 -2.43
CA GLU A 155 -6.06 -14.83 -2.81
C GLU A 155 -6.91 -14.79 -1.53
N ALA A 156 -7.05 -13.60 -0.97
CA ALA A 156 -7.89 -13.32 0.18
C ALA A 156 -8.44 -11.90 0.03
N GLU A 157 -9.75 -11.82 -0.01
CA GLU A 157 -10.49 -10.56 -0.07
C GLU A 157 -11.68 -10.60 0.87
N HIS A 158 -12.02 -9.45 1.38
CA HIS A 158 -13.19 -9.24 2.21
C HIS A 158 -13.91 -7.99 1.70
N GLU A 159 -15.18 -8.14 1.38
CA GLU A 159 -16.03 -7.05 0.90
C GLU A 159 -17.18 -6.87 1.88
N ASN A 160 -17.49 -5.62 2.20
CA ASN A 160 -18.55 -5.26 3.11
C ASN A 160 -19.35 -4.05 2.57
N MET A 161 -20.59 -3.96 3.00
CA MET A 161 -21.47 -2.82 2.72
C MET A 161 -22.20 -2.44 4.00
N ASP A 162 -21.89 -1.26 4.51
CA ASP A 162 -22.50 -0.74 5.72
C ASP A 162 -23.22 0.58 5.49
N SER A 163 -24.30 0.76 6.26
CA SER A 163 -25.05 2.01 6.29
C SER A 163 -24.99 2.63 7.68
N TYR A 164 -24.60 3.89 7.75
CA TYR A 164 -24.43 4.65 8.99
C TYR A 164 -25.40 5.82 9.03
N PRO A 165 -26.58 5.68 9.65
CA PRO A 165 -27.57 6.76 9.77
C PRO A 165 -27.02 7.94 10.56
N PHE A 166 -27.17 9.18 10.09
CA PHE A 166 -26.66 10.38 10.77
C PHE A 166 -27.13 10.51 12.21
N ALA A 167 -28.38 10.09 12.52
CA ALA A 167 -28.92 10.12 13.87
C ALA A 167 -28.14 9.27 14.88
N GLN A 168 -27.35 8.30 14.42
CA GLN A 168 -26.55 7.39 15.25
C GLN A 168 -25.08 7.78 15.33
N LEU A 169 -24.64 8.75 14.55
CA LEU A 169 -23.23 9.14 14.49
C LEU A 169 -22.95 10.31 15.45
N ASP A 170 -21.76 10.30 16.04
CA ASP A 170 -21.29 11.44 16.81
C ASP A 170 -20.65 12.47 15.90
N PHE A 171 -19.65 12.05 15.15
CA PHE A 171 -18.99 12.88 14.14
C PHE A 171 -18.13 12.02 13.18
N VAL A 172 -17.65 12.67 12.13
CA VAL A 172 -16.71 12.10 11.17
C VAL A 172 -15.48 13.00 11.09
N SER A 173 -14.31 12.41 11.08
CA SER A 173 -13.06 13.16 11.06
C SER A 173 -11.97 12.46 10.26
N VAL A 174 -10.90 13.19 9.99
CA VAL A 174 -9.62 12.59 9.55
C VAL A 174 -8.66 12.60 10.71
N VAL A 175 -8.13 11.43 11.02
CA VAL A 175 -7.15 11.24 12.09
C VAL A 175 -5.83 10.83 11.49
N ASP A 176 -4.79 11.59 11.82
CA ASP A 176 -3.42 11.29 11.42
C ASP A 176 -2.72 10.46 12.50
N GLU A 177 -2.26 9.30 12.15
CA GLU A 177 -1.52 8.42 13.05
C GLU A 177 -0.08 8.20 12.58
N GLN A 178 0.82 8.03 13.54
CA GLN A 178 2.17 7.62 13.27
C GLN A 178 2.32 6.12 13.49
N PHE A 179 2.61 5.41 12.42
CA PHE A 179 2.94 4.00 12.48
C PHE A 179 4.46 3.81 12.47
N VAL A 180 4.97 2.96 13.36
CA VAL A 180 6.40 2.63 13.43
C VAL A 180 6.65 1.35 12.65
N CYS A 181 7.39 1.46 11.54
CA CYS A 181 7.78 0.32 10.73
C CYS A 181 8.81 -0.56 11.45
N LYS A 182 9.00 -1.80 10.97
CA LYS A 182 10.00 -2.74 11.53
C LYS A 182 11.43 -2.23 11.49
N ASP A 183 11.74 -1.30 10.59
CA ASP A 183 13.04 -0.61 10.47
C ASP A 183 13.14 0.61 11.39
N GLN A 184 12.20 0.78 12.36
CA GLN A 184 12.06 1.91 13.27
C GLN A 184 11.75 3.26 12.59
N SER A 185 11.53 3.28 11.28
CA SER A 185 11.07 4.47 10.59
C SER A 185 9.60 4.75 10.93
N LYS A 186 9.27 6.04 11.07
CA LYS A 186 7.90 6.50 11.30
C LYS A 186 7.28 6.89 9.97
N ILE A 187 6.06 6.44 9.76
CA ILE A 187 5.22 6.87 8.64
C ILE A 187 3.96 7.51 9.18
N LYS A 188 3.49 8.54 8.50
CA LYS A 188 2.22 9.17 8.81
C LYS A 188 1.16 8.54 7.92
N VAL A 189 0.08 8.06 8.53
CA VAL A 189 -1.07 7.47 7.86
C VAL A 189 -2.30 8.25 8.28
N SER A 190 -3.10 8.67 7.32
CA SER A 190 -4.36 9.37 7.59
C SER A 190 -5.51 8.38 7.45
N TYR A 191 -6.43 8.42 8.39
CA TYR A 191 -7.64 7.61 8.40
C TYR A 191 -8.88 8.48 8.39
N PHE A 192 -9.81 8.17 7.50
CA PHE A 192 -11.19 8.62 7.62
C PHE A 192 -11.86 7.79 8.69
N VAL A 193 -12.40 8.45 9.71
CA VAL A 193 -12.94 7.81 10.91
C VAL A 193 -14.40 8.22 11.10
N ILE A 194 -15.26 7.23 11.34
CA ILE A 194 -16.64 7.44 11.76
C ILE A 194 -16.73 7.05 13.23
N GLN A 195 -17.27 7.94 14.07
CA GLN A 195 -17.47 7.69 15.51
C GLN A 195 -18.92 7.60 15.90
N LYS A 196 -19.19 6.66 16.81
CA LYS A 196 -20.48 6.44 17.46
C LYS A 196 -20.23 6.08 18.92
N ASP A 197 -20.97 6.73 19.84
CA ASP A 197 -20.88 6.51 21.29
C ASP A 197 -19.43 6.64 21.82
N GLY A 198 -18.67 7.59 21.24
CA GLY A 198 -17.27 7.84 21.58
C GLY A 198 -16.28 6.79 21.10
N THR A 199 -16.71 5.84 20.28
CA THR A 199 -15.87 4.78 19.71
C THR A 199 -15.77 4.87 18.20
N ASP A 200 -14.61 4.53 17.64
CA ASP A 200 -14.40 4.43 16.21
C ASP A 200 -15.08 3.17 15.69
N ILE A 201 -16.15 3.32 14.92
CA ILE A 201 -16.88 2.19 14.31
C ILE A 201 -16.40 1.86 12.90
N LEU A 202 -15.74 2.80 12.23
CA LEU A 202 -15.12 2.59 10.93
C LEU A 202 -13.83 3.41 10.84
N ARG A 203 -12.78 2.79 10.30
CA ARG A 203 -11.50 3.44 10.02
C ARG A 203 -11.01 3.00 8.63
N LEU A 204 -10.90 3.94 7.72
CA LEU A 204 -10.46 3.69 6.35
C LEU A 204 -9.20 4.50 6.04
N PRO A 205 -8.14 3.89 5.51
CA PRO A 205 -6.98 4.63 5.09
C PRO A 205 -7.37 5.57 3.94
N VAL A 206 -6.92 6.81 4.02
CA VAL A 206 -7.27 7.83 3.05
C VAL A 206 -6.08 8.76 2.77
N LYS A 207 -6.00 9.26 1.57
CA LYS A 207 -5.13 10.39 1.27
C LYS A 207 -5.86 11.66 1.72
N HIS A 208 -5.31 12.32 2.75
CA HIS A 208 -5.89 13.55 3.27
C HIS A 208 -5.80 14.66 2.20
N ASP A 209 -6.94 15.09 1.69
CA ASP A 209 -7.07 16.15 0.69
C ASP A 209 -8.35 16.97 0.93
N VAL A 210 -8.53 18.02 0.12
CA VAL A 210 -9.67 18.94 0.23
C VAL A 210 -11.02 18.24 0.04
N ALA A 211 -11.08 17.17 -0.76
CA ALA A 211 -12.33 16.43 -0.98
C ALA A 211 -12.76 15.71 0.29
N VAL A 212 -11.81 15.13 1.02
CA VAL A 212 -12.06 14.46 2.30
C VAL A 212 -12.53 15.45 3.36
N ASP A 213 -11.88 16.62 3.48
CA ASP A 213 -12.27 17.67 4.43
C ASP A 213 -13.68 18.20 4.13
N LYS A 214 -13.98 18.40 2.85
CA LYS A 214 -15.31 18.83 2.41
C LYS A 214 -16.38 17.78 2.75
N LEU A 215 -16.11 16.49 2.56
CA LEU A 215 -17.03 15.43 2.95
C LEU A 215 -17.24 15.44 4.46
N CYS A 216 -16.17 15.47 5.26
CA CYS A 216 -16.26 15.52 6.73
C CYS A 216 -17.10 16.71 7.22
N SER A 217 -16.87 17.90 6.67
CA SER A 217 -17.65 19.09 7.04
C SER A 217 -19.12 18.96 6.69
N THR A 218 -19.44 18.49 5.49
CA THR A 218 -20.81 18.27 5.03
C THR A 218 -21.55 17.25 5.91
N VAL A 219 -20.89 16.13 6.20
CA VAL A 219 -21.47 15.06 7.03
C VAL A 219 -21.72 15.56 8.45
N ASN A 220 -20.75 16.25 9.06
CA ASN A 220 -20.92 16.79 10.42
C ASN A 220 -22.02 17.84 10.52
N GLU A 221 -22.22 18.67 9.47
CA GLU A 221 -23.35 19.58 9.40
C GLU A 221 -24.70 18.83 9.36
N MET A 222 -24.78 17.72 8.61
CA MET A 222 -25.99 16.89 8.56
C MET A 222 -26.27 16.20 9.89
N ILE A 223 -25.23 15.65 10.54
CA ILE A 223 -25.34 15.08 11.90
C ILE A 223 -25.90 16.12 12.87
N GLY A 224 -25.35 17.34 12.84
CA GLY A 224 -25.81 18.44 13.70
C GLY A 224 -27.29 18.80 13.46
N LYS A 225 -27.72 18.85 12.21
CA LYS A 225 -29.14 19.10 11.87
C LYS A 225 -30.07 18.01 12.39
N MET A 226 -29.68 16.75 12.27
CA MET A 226 -30.51 15.61 12.72
C MET A 226 -30.60 15.48 14.24
N LYS A 227 -29.56 15.91 14.99
CA LYS A 227 -29.58 15.89 16.47
C LYS A 227 -30.41 17.03 17.07
N ASN A 228 -30.67 18.09 16.30
CA ASN A 228 -31.43 19.27 16.74
C ASN A 228 -32.91 19.25 16.33
N THR A 229 -33.35 18.18 15.65
CA THR A 229 -34.74 17.96 15.25
C THR A 229 -35.41 16.91 16.13
#